data_435fbcb357c3e87d1ae11ff0f6c566c1
#
_entry.id   435fbcb357c3e87d1ae11ff0f6c566c1
#
_cell.length_a   1.000
_cell.length_b   1.000
_cell.length_c   1.000
_cell.angle_alpha   90.00
_cell.angle_beta   90.00
_cell.angle_gamma   90.00
#
_symmetry.space_group_name_H-M   'P 1'
#
loop_
_entity.id
_entity.type
_entity.pdbx_description
1 polymer ?
#
loop_
_entity_poly.entity_id
_entity_poly.type
_entity_poly.pdbx_seq_one_letter_code
_entity_poly.pdbx_strand_id
1 'polypeptide(L)'
;SIVEQTSTSKENIIGNKASIYWNKMMVHAHNQEKKEAFESLEKMIEFSEMNVDKDNARQLRGFNEAKYRFRAWINALFGNYQIAKNQLAENLKYIDKENDGPNAMNNYYAINGMVSLMEGNPQKAIESFESRATQAQGEIYYNYFYGLALKAVGRTNEANEIFTFISNFNFLGWTTGVVRNMAQKALDS
;
A
#
# COMPACT_ATOMS: atom_id res chain seq x y z
N SER A 1 6.98 -34.41 -15.28
CA SER A 1 7.83 -34.33 -16.47
C SER A 1 8.70 -33.08 -16.40
N ILE A 2 9.85 -33.05 -17.11
CA ILE A 2 10.79 -31.91 -17.14
C ILE A 2 10.11 -30.64 -17.73
N VAL A 3 9.12 -30.80 -18.58
CA VAL A 3 8.36 -29.69 -19.22
C VAL A 3 7.46 -28.98 -18.20
N GLU A 4 6.82 -29.71 -17.29
CA GLU A 4 6.00 -29.11 -16.21
C GLU A 4 6.86 -28.36 -15.18
N GLN A 5 8.05 -28.88 -14.85
CA GLN A 5 8.97 -28.18 -13.95
C GLN A 5 9.55 -26.90 -14.56
N THR A 6 9.76 -26.84 -15.87
CA THR A 6 10.28 -25.62 -16.55
C THR A 6 9.20 -24.54 -16.71
N SER A 7 7.93 -24.90 -16.92
CA SER A 7 6.80 -23.96 -16.97
C SER A 7 6.58 -23.32 -15.57
N THR A 8 6.45 -24.12 -14.53
CA THR A 8 6.31 -23.66 -13.13
C THR A 8 7.49 -22.78 -12.69
N SER A 9 8.71 -23.05 -13.18
CA SER A 9 9.88 -22.24 -12.84
C SER A 9 9.86 -20.85 -13.49
N LYS A 10 9.32 -20.70 -14.70
CA LYS A 10 9.29 -19.42 -15.42
C LYS A 10 8.26 -18.47 -14.80
N GLU A 11 7.06 -18.94 -14.51
CA GLU A 11 6.01 -18.16 -13.82
C GLU A 11 6.46 -17.75 -12.41
N ASN A 12 7.07 -18.66 -11.67
CA ASN A 12 7.65 -18.38 -10.35
C ASN A 12 8.78 -17.33 -10.43
N ILE A 13 9.62 -17.38 -11.45
CA ILE A 13 10.70 -16.39 -11.65
C ILE A 13 10.12 -15.00 -11.93
N ILE A 14 9.07 -14.89 -12.76
CA ILE A 14 8.43 -13.61 -13.09
C ILE A 14 7.70 -13.05 -11.85
N GLY A 15 6.94 -13.88 -11.12
CA GLY A 15 6.27 -13.49 -9.87
C GLY A 15 7.26 -13.04 -8.79
N ASN A 16 8.38 -13.74 -8.64
CA ASN A 16 9.46 -13.34 -7.74
C ASN A 16 10.09 -12.00 -8.14
N LYS A 17 10.25 -11.71 -9.44
CA LYS A 17 10.76 -10.41 -9.91
C LYS A 17 9.80 -9.27 -9.56
N ALA A 18 8.49 -9.43 -9.77
CA ALA A 18 7.51 -8.43 -9.36
C ALA A 18 7.60 -8.13 -7.86
N SER A 19 7.70 -9.16 -7.02
CA SER A 19 7.85 -9.02 -5.56
C SER A 19 9.16 -8.33 -5.16
N ILE A 20 10.28 -8.63 -5.85
CA ILE A 20 11.56 -7.96 -5.61
C ILE A 20 11.47 -6.47 -5.92
N TYR A 21 10.88 -6.10 -7.07
CA TYR A 21 10.73 -4.70 -7.44
C TYR A 21 9.74 -3.95 -6.55
N TRP A 22 8.69 -4.63 -6.05
CA TRP A 22 7.80 -4.07 -5.05
C TRP A 22 8.54 -3.71 -3.74
N ASN A 23 9.38 -4.64 -3.24
CA ASN A 23 10.21 -4.36 -2.06
C ASN A 23 11.21 -3.22 -2.32
N LYS A 24 11.89 -3.21 -3.48
CA LYS A 24 12.80 -2.12 -3.86
C LYS A 24 12.08 -0.79 -3.93
N MET A 25 10.93 -0.73 -4.58
CA MET A 25 10.10 0.47 -4.68
C MET A 25 9.81 1.07 -3.29
N MET A 26 9.43 0.23 -2.34
CA MET A 26 9.09 0.69 -0.98
C MET A 26 10.32 1.16 -0.21
N VAL A 27 11.45 0.45 -0.31
CA VAL A 27 12.72 0.86 0.32
C VAL A 27 13.16 2.22 -0.26
N HIS A 28 13.21 2.35 -1.57
CA HIS A 28 13.60 3.61 -2.22
C HIS A 28 12.65 4.76 -1.88
N ALA A 29 11.32 4.50 -1.81
CA ALA A 29 10.35 5.52 -1.46
C ALA A 29 10.54 6.05 -0.03
N HIS A 30 10.81 5.16 0.93
CA HIS A 30 11.06 5.56 2.32
C HIS A 30 12.43 6.19 2.55
N ASN A 31 13.40 5.90 1.69
CA ASN A 31 14.71 6.57 1.66
C ASN A 31 14.69 7.91 0.90
N GLN A 32 13.52 8.34 0.36
CA GLN A 32 13.37 9.54 -0.46
C GLN A 32 14.15 9.50 -1.80
N GLU A 33 14.45 8.31 -2.28
CA GLU A 33 15.13 8.05 -3.55
C GLU A 33 14.08 8.00 -4.68
N LYS A 34 13.60 9.17 -5.09
CA LYS A 34 12.42 9.33 -5.96
C LYS A 34 12.57 8.60 -7.29
N LYS A 35 13.71 8.77 -7.97
CA LYS A 35 13.96 8.18 -9.28
C LYS A 35 13.91 6.66 -9.21
N GLU A 36 14.65 6.08 -8.29
CA GLU A 36 14.77 4.64 -8.07
C GLU A 36 13.42 4.01 -7.64
N ALA A 37 12.63 4.75 -6.84
CA ALA A 37 11.29 4.32 -6.44
C ALA A 37 10.36 4.20 -7.66
N PHE A 38 10.33 5.21 -8.54
CA PHE A 38 9.50 5.18 -9.74
C PHE A 38 9.99 4.16 -10.78
N GLU A 39 11.30 4.01 -10.97
CA GLU A 39 11.86 2.96 -11.84
C GLU A 39 11.49 1.56 -11.34
N SER A 40 11.55 1.34 -10.02
CA SER A 40 11.14 0.08 -9.40
C SER A 40 9.64 -0.17 -9.53
N LEU A 41 8.80 0.88 -9.40
CA LEU A 41 7.35 0.81 -9.61
C LEU A 41 7.02 0.34 -11.04
N GLU A 42 7.61 0.95 -12.06
CA GLU A 42 7.31 0.58 -13.44
C GLU A 42 7.81 -0.84 -13.77
N LYS A 43 8.96 -1.25 -13.22
CA LYS A 43 9.44 -2.65 -13.34
C LYS A 43 8.53 -3.64 -12.62
N MET A 44 8.03 -3.32 -11.45
CA MET A 44 7.05 -4.15 -10.74
C MET A 44 5.78 -4.33 -11.58
N ILE A 45 5.26 -3.23 -12.17
CA ILE A 45 4.06 -3.26 -13.02
C ILE A 45 4.32 -4.11 -14.28
N GLU A 46 5.46 -3.92 -14.95
CA GLU A 46 5.88 -4.69 -16.14
C GLU A 46 5.87 -6.21 -15.83
N PHE A 47 6.55 -6.63 -14.75
CA PHE A 47 6.60 -8.05 -14.39
C PHE A 47 5.24 -8.58 -13.89
N SER A 48 4.43 -7.75 -13.21
CA SER A 48 3.08 -8.14 -12.82
C SER A 48 2.18 -8.38 -14.05
N GLU A 49 2.27 -7.51 -15.06
CA GLU A 49 1.49 -7.64 -16.30
C GLU A 49 1.81 -8.92 -17.09
N MET A 50 3.08 -9.36 -17.05
CA MET A 50 3.50 -10.60 -17.72
C MET A 50 2.84 -11.86 -17.11
N ASN A 51 2.34 -11.77 -15.86
CA ASN A 51 1.68 -12.87 -15.16
C ASN A 51 0.15 -12.81 -15.28
N VAL A 52 -0.40 -11.81 -15.95
CA VAL A 52 -1.86 -11.65 -16.10
C VAL A 52 -2.33 -12.44 -17.33
N ASP A 53 -3.28 -13.33 -17.10
CA ASP A 53 -4.07 -13.91 -18.18
C ASP A 53 -5.04 -12.81 -18.68
N LYS A 54 -4.76 -12.31 -19.90
CA LYS A 54 -5.54 -11.21 -20.51
C LYS A 54 -6.95 -11.63 -20.94
N ASP A 55 -7.19 -12.91 -21.08
CA ASP A 55 -8.50 -13.46 -21.37
C ASP A 55 -9.34 -13.67 -20.08
N ASN A 56 -8.70 -13.57 -18.92
CA ASN A 56 -9.36 -13.64 -17.62
C ASN A 56 -9.70 -12.23 -17.12
N ALA A 57 -10.96 -11.82 -17.32
CA ALA A 57 -11.43 -10.48 -16.95
C ALA A 57 -11.20 -10.13 -15.46
N ARG A 58 -11.29 -11.11 -14.54
CA ARG A 58 -11.05 -10.90 -13.11
C ARG A 58 -9.58 -10.63 -12.82
N GLN A 59 -8.65 -11.38 -13.43
CA GLN A 59 -7.21 -11.14 -13.26
C GLN A 59 -6.81 -9.79 -13.84
N LEU A 60 -7.31 -9.45 -15.04
CA LEU A 60 -7.03 -8.17 -15.69
C LEU A 60 -7.56 -6.99 -14.86
N ARG A 61 -8.76 -7.12 -14.28
CA ARG A 61 -9.35 -6.13 -13.38
C ARG A 61 -8.48 -5.95 -12.11
N GLY A 62 -8.11 -7.05 -11.44
CA GLY A 62 -7.26 -7.02 -10.25
C GLY A 62 -5.88 -6.42 -10.50
N PHE A 63 -5.28 -6.71 -11.66
CA PHE A 63 -4.02 -6.09 -12.08
C PHE A 63 -4.18 -4.56 -12.24
N ASN A 64 -5.23 -4.10 -12.93
CA ASN A 64 -5.46 -2.67 -13.11
C ASN A 64 -5.75 -1.96 -11.78
N GLU A 65 -6.54 -2.59 -10.89
CA GLU A 65 -6.74 -2.09 -9.52
C GLU A 65 -5.40 -1.88 -8.83
N ALA A 66 -4.56 -2.91 -8.76
CA ALA A 66 -3.26 -2.86 -8.11
C ALA A 66 -2.32 -1.82 -8.76
N LYS A 67 -2.26 -1.75 -10.08
CA LYS A 67 -1.44 -0.78 -10.82
C LYS A 67 -1.74 0.66 -10.43
N TYR A 68 -2.99 1.06 -10.44
CA TYR A 68 -3.39 2.43 -10.10
C TYR A 68 -3.23 2.70 -8.61
N ARG A 69 -3.48 1.74 -7.74
CA ARG A 69 -3.26 1.83 -6.30
C ARG A 69 -1.80 2.08 -5.95
N PHE A 70 -0.87 1.32 -6.52
CA PHE A 70 0.56 1.50 -6.28
C PHE A 70 1.08 2.83 -6.83
N ARG A 71 0.60 3.26 -8.01
CA ARG A 71 0.92 4.60 -8.53
C ARG A 71 0.42 5.71 -7.63
N ALA A 72 -0.80 5.59 -7.10
CA ALA A 72 -1.33 6.55 -6.13
C ALA A 72 -0.46 6.61 -4.88
N TRP A 73 -0.12 5.45 -4.33
CA TRP A 73 0.68 5.33 -3.13
C TRP A 73 2.05 6.00 -3.26
N ILE A 74 2.83 5.65 -4.28
CA ILE A 74 4.15 6.24 -4.49
C ILE A 74 4.05 7.74 -4.75
N ASN A 75 3.10 8.20 -5.56
CA ASN A 75 2.90 9.64 -5.76
C ASN A 75 2.57 10.39 -4.47
N ALA A 76 1.79 9.79 -3.56
CA ALA A 76 1.51 10.37 -2.24
C ALA A 76 2.79 10.53 -1.41
N LEU A 77 3.64 9.50 -1.35
CA LEU A 77 4.91 9.54 -0.60
C LEU A 77 5.88 10.63 -1.08
N PHE A 78 5.78 11.01 -2.35
CA PHE A 78 6.61 12.09 -2.94
C PHE A 78 5.88 13.44 -3.10
N GLY A 79 4.75 13.63 -2.42
CA GLY A 79 4.03 14.91 -2.42
C GLY A 79 3.27 15.24 -3.72
N ASN A 80 3.16 14.31 -4.65
CA ASN A 80 2.43 14.50 -5.91
C ASN A 80 0.92 14.23 -5.69
N TYR A 81 0.28 14.94 -4.76
CA TYR A 81 -1.07 14.61 -4.27
C TYR A 81 -2.15 14.65 -5.34
N GLN A 82 -2.07 15.61 -6.28
CA GLN A 82 -3.05 15.68 -7.38
C GLN A 82 -2.94 14.44 -8.29
N ILE A 83 -1.72 14.00 -8.58
CA ILE A 83 -1.51 12.79 -9.38
C ILE A 83 -2.00 11.57 -8.60
N ALA A 84 -1.71 11.47 -7.32
CA ALA A 84 -2.20 10.38 -6.45
C ALA A 84 -3.73 10.30 -6.46
N LYS A 85 -4.44 11.43 -6.33
CA LYS A 85 -5.91 11.48 -6.40
C LYS A 85 -6.46 11.04 -7.76
N ASN A 86 -5.82 11.45 -8.86
CA ASN A 86 -6.21 11.01 -10.20
C ASN A 86 -6.02 9.48 -10.36
N GLN A 87 -4.92 8.93 -9.83
CA GLN A 87 -4.69 7.47 -9.83
C GLN A 87 -5.73 6.72 -8.98
N LEU A 88 -6.15 7.28 -7.82
CA LEU A 88 -7.22 6.71 -7.00
C LEU A 88 -8.57 6.75 -7.71
N ALA A 89 -8.87 7.80 -8.47
CA ALA A 89 -10.08 7.86 -9.28
C ALA A 89 -10.10 6.79 -10.38
N GLU A 90 -8.94 6.51 -11.01
CA GLU A 90 -8.80 5.39 -11.94
C GLU A 90 -8.93 4.03 -11.22
N ASN A 91 -8.30 3.87 -10.05
CA ASN A 91 -8.36 2.66 -9.24
C ASN A 91 -9.81 2.24 -8.94
N LEU A 92 -10.67 3.19 -8.56
CA LEU A 92 -12.09 2.95 -8.26
C LEU A 92 -12.85 2.25 -9.39
N LYS A 93 -12.48 2.46 -10.65
CA LYS A 93 -13.15 1.84 -11.81
C LYS A 93 -12.94 0.33 -11.87
N TYR A 94 -11.94 -0.18 -11.14
CA TYR A 94 -11.55 -1.59 -11.13
C TYR A 94 -11.91 -2.31 -9.82
N ILE A 95 -12.54 -1.63 -8.86
CA ILE A 95 -13.03 -2.23 -7.62
C ILE A 95 -14.48 -2.71 -7.84
N ASP A 96 -14.68 -4.00 -7.67
CA ASP A 96 -16.01 -4.63 -7.77
C ASP A 96 -16.54 -4.95 -6.37
N LYS A 97 -17.31 -4.01 -5.82
CA LYS A 97 -17.84 -4.11 -4.46
C LYS A 97 -18.75 -5.29 -4.24
N GLU A 98 -19.44 -5.74 -5.30
CA GLU A 98 -20.40 -6.84 -5.21
C GLU A 98 -19.71 -8.20 -5.19
N ASN A 99 -18.66 -8.37 -6.02
CA ASN A 99 -17.98 -9.65 -6.19
C ASN A 99 -16.69 -9.79 -5.37
N ASP A 100 -16.03 -8.69 -4.99
CA ASP A 100 -14.78 -8.72 -4.19
C ASP A 100 -15.05 -8.71 -2.67
N GLY A 101 -16.32 -8.62 -2.26
CA GLY A 101 -16.76 -8.74 -0.87
C GLY A 101 -16.55 -7.47 -0.03
N PRO A 102 -16.78 -7.57 1.31
CA PRO A 102 -16.84 -6.40 2.19
C PRO A 102 -15.51 -5.65 2.31
N ASN A 103 -14.40 -6.30 2.00
CA ASN A 103 -13.07 -5.72 2.08
C ASN A 103 -12.59 -5.05 0.78
N ALA A 104 -13.40 -5.08 -0.28
CA ALA A 104 -13.03 -4.59 -1.61
C ALA A 104 -12.44 -3.17 -1.60
N MET A 105 -12.96 -2.29 -0.75
CA MET A 105 -12.56 -0.90 -0.65
C MET A 105 -11.40 -0.62 0.32
N ASN A 106 -10.94 -1.62 1.08
CA ASN A 106 -9.97 -1.40 2.16
C ASN A 106 -8.67 -0.75 1.66
N ASN A 107 -8.12 -1.25 0.56
CA ASN A 107 -6.89 -0.68 -0.01
C ASN A 107 -7.09 0.75 -0.53
N TYR A 108 -8.23 1.02 -1.18
CA TYR A 108 -8.58 2.38 -1.61
C TYR A 108 -8.62 3.34 -0.42
N TYR A 109 -9.37 2.99 0.62
CA TYR A 109 -9.48 3.83 1.81
C TYR A 109 -8.14 4.04 2.52
N ALA A 110 -7.29 3.01 2.59
CA ALA A 110 -5.96 3.12 3.17
C ALA A 110 -5.10 4.16 2.43
N ILE A 111 -5.01 4.07 1.11
CA ILE A 111 -4.21 5.01 0.31
C ILE A 111 -4.85 6.41 0.29
N ASN A 112 -6.18 6.51 0.20
CA ASN A 112 -6.88 7.80 0.27
C ASN A 112 -6.66 8.51 1.61
N GLY A 113 -6.64 7.75 2.71
CA GLY A 113 -6.27 8.26 4.04
C GLY A 113 -4.84 8.80 4.08
N MET A 114 -3.88 8.05 3.51
CA MET A 114 -2.48 8.52 3.42
C MET A 114 -2.36 9.81 2.58
N VAL A 115 -3.00 9.87 1.40
CA VAL A 115 -3.00 11.08 0.55
C VAL A 115 -3.57 12.27 1.32
N SER A 116 -4.71 12.08 1.99
CA SER A 116 -5.37 13.15 2.77
C SER A 116 -4.50 13.64 3.91
N LEU A 117 -3.85 12.72 4.67
CA LEU A 117 -2.95 13.07 5.76
C LEU A 117 -1.75 13.88 5.26
N MET A 118 -1.09 13.39 4.21
CA MET A 118 0.11 14.03 3.65
C MET A 118 -0.18 15.38 3.00
N GLU A 119 -1.39 15.58 2.48
CA GLU A 119 -1.87 16.88 1.96
C GLU A 119 -2.24 17.86 3.10
N GLY A 120 -2.17 17.44 4.37
CA GLY A 120 -2.48 18.28 5.53
C GLY A 120 -3.94 18.27 5.96
N ASN A 121 -4.71 17.24 5.58
CA ASN A 121 -6.13 17.08 5.93
C ASN A 121 -6.35 15.87 6.88
N PRO A 122 -5.87 15.91 8.14
CA PRO A 122 -5.90 14.76 9.05
C PRO A 122 -7.32 14.28 9.36
N GLN A 123 -8.31 15.16 9.41
CA GLN A 123 -9.70 14.76 9.66
C GLN A 123 -10.25 13.88 8.52
N LYS A 124 -10.02 14.26 7.25
CA LYS A 124 -10.39 13.42 6.09
C LYS A 124 -9.61 12.11 6.05
N ALA A 125 -8.37 12.13 6.52
CA ALA A 125 -7.57 10.92 6.63
C ALA A 125 -8.21 9.93 7.62
N ILE A 126 -8.63 10.39 8.80
CA ILE A 126 -9.32 9.59 9.82
C ILE A 126 -10.60 8.97 9.24
N GLU A 127 -11.46 9.78 8.62
CA GLU A 127 -12.70 9.30 7.98
C GLU A 127 -12.42 8.18 6.97
N SER A 128 -11.34 8.33 6.19
CA SER A 128 -10.94 7.33 5.21
C SER A 128 -10.42 6.04 5.88
N PHE A 129 -9.55 6.15 6.87
CA PHE A 129 -9.04 4.98 7.60
C PHE A 129 -10.14 4.24 8.35
N GLU A 130 -11.09 4.94 8.97
CA GLU A 130 -12.24 4.36 9.69
C GLU A 130 -13.28 3.73 8.76
N SER A 131 -13.32 4.13 7.47
CA SER A 131 -14.18 3.52 6.46
C SER A 131 -13.73 2.12 6.00
N ARG A 132 -12.56 1.66 6.45
CA ARG A 132 -12.08 0.29 6.16
C ARG A 132 -12.90 -0.73 6.93
N ALA A 133 -13.40 -1.75 6.25
CA ALA A 133 -14.24 -2.81 6.84
C ALA A 133 -13.51 -3.63 7.91
N THR A 134 -12.18 -3.71 7.82
CA THR A 134 -11.33 -4.33 8.84
C THR A 134 -10.12 -3.45 9.10
N GLN A 135 -9.95 -3.03 10.33
CA GLN A 135 -8.67 -2.51 10.82
C GLN A 135 -7.84 -3.71 11.28
N ALA A 136 -7.42 -4.52 10.29
CA ALA A 136 -6.68 -5.73 10.61
C ALA A 136 -5.38 -5.38 11.35
N GLN A 137 -5.17 -6.02 12.50
CA GLN A 137 -3.93 -5.88 13.28
C GLN A 137 -2.66 -6.12 12.43
N GLY A 138 -2.77 -6.90 11.34
CA GLY A 138 -1.67 -7.16 10.39
C GLY A 138 -1.33 -6.00 9.45
N GLU A 139 -2.17 -4.98 9.36
CA GLU A 139 -1.92 -3.84 8.46
C GLU A 139 -1.21 -2.68 9.17
N ILE A 140 -0.15 -3.00 9.91
CA ILE A 140 0.61 -2.06 10.74
C ILE A 140 1.13 -0.83 9.97
N TYR A 141 1.43 -0.99 8.67
CA TYR A 141 1.88 0.12 7.83
C TYR A 141 0.82 1.22 7.73
N TYR A 142 -0.42 0.88 7.40
CA TYR A 142 -1.50 1.86 7.29
C TYR A 142 -1.96 2.35 8.67
N ASN A 143 -1.92 1.49 9.67
CA ASN A 143 -2.23 1.87 11.05
C ASN A 143 -1.25 2.93 11.60
N TYR A 144 0.02 2.90 11.17
CA TYR A 144 0.96 3.97 11.50
C TYR A 144 0.47 5.35 11.01
N PHE A 145 0.04 5.45 9.75
CA PHE A 145 -0.50 6.70 9.19
C PHE A 145 -1.82 7.11 9.84
N TYR A 146 -2.66 6.14 10.22
CA TYR A 146 -3.86 6.41 11.00
C TYR A 146 -3.52 7.00 12.37
N GLY A 147 -2.54 6.44 13.09
CA GLY A 147 -2.03 6.99 14.34
C GLY A 147 -1.50 8.43 14.18
N LEU A 148 -0.78 8.72 13.08
CA LEU A 148 -0.34 10.09 12.78
C LEU A 148 -1.51 11.05 12.56
N ALA A 149 -2.57 10.61 11.86
CA ALA A 149 -3.76 11.43 11.64
C ALA A 149 -4.50 11.73 12.96
N LEU A 150 -4.65 10.73 13.83
CA LEU A 150 -5.22 10.89 15.18
C LEU A 150 -4.42 11.87 16.03
N LYS A 151 -3.09 11.74 16.04
CA LYS A 151 -2.19 12.65 16.77
C LYS A 151 -2.33 14.09 16.26
N ALA A 152 -2.43 14.28 14.95
CA ALA A 152 -2.57 15.61 14.34
C ALA A 152 -3.86 16.34 14.70
N VAL A 153 -4.93 15.62 15.09
CA VAL A 153 -6.19 16.20 15.58
C VAL A 153 -6.33 16.20 17.11
N GLY A 154 -5.26 15.85 17.83
CA GLY A 154 -5.25 15.84 19.30
C GLY A 154 -5.81 14.58 19.96
N ARG A 155 -6.17 13.53 19.20
CA ARG A 155 -6.58 12.20 19.72
C ARG A 155 -5.33 11.40 20.15
N THR A 156 -4.51 12.00 21.03
CA THR A 156 -3.15 11.51 21.34
C THR A 156 -3.16 10.16 22.04
N ASN A 157 -4.12 9.89 22.92
CA ASN A 157 -4.20 8.60 23.61
C ASN A 157 -4.41 7.44 22.62
N GLU A 158 -5.35 7.59 21.71
CA GLU A 158 -5.64 6.59 20.66
C GLU A 158 -4.43 6.40 19.72
N ALA A 159 -3.78 7.49 19.33
CA ALA A 159 -2.56 7.42 18.54
C ALA A 159 -1.45 6.64 19.27
N ASN A 160 -1.25 6.89 20.57
CA ASN A 160 -0.23 6.22 21.36
C ASN A 160 -0.52 4.72 21.53
N GLU A 161 -1.77 4.31 21.66
CA GLU A 161 -2.15 2.88 21.67
C GLU A 161 -1.72 2.19 20.38
N ILE A 162 -1.97 2.82 19.22
CA ILE A 162 -1.58 2.31 17.91
C ILE A 162 -0.05 2.24 17.80
N PHE A 163 0.67 3.29 18.15
CA PHE A 163 2.13 3.31 18.07
C PHE A 163 2.79 2.30 19.02
N THR A 164 2.24 2.14 20.23
CA THR A 164 2.70 1.12 21.19
C THR A 164 2.50 -0.28 20.63
N PHE A 165 1.35 -0.56 20.02
CA PHE A 165 1.10 -1.83 19.35
C PHE A 165 2.13 -2.08 18.23
N ILE A 166 2.35 -1.10 17.34
CA ILE A 166 3.29 -1.22 16.21
C ILE A 166 4.73 -1.41 16.69
N SER A 167 5.17 -0.66 17.70
CA SER A 167 6.54 -0.74 18.23
C SER A 167 6.86 -2.09 18.87
N ASN A 168 5.85 -2.75 19.45
CA ASN A 168 5.95 -4.07 20.08
C ASN A 168 5.64 -5.24 19.14
N PHE A 169 5.25 -4.96 17.89
CA PHE A 169 4.85 -6.00 16.95
C PHE A 169 6.06 -6.79 16.44
N ASN A 170 6.08 -8.10 16.71
CA ASN A 170 7.24 -8.98 16.46
C ASN A 170 7.09 -9.83 15.18
N PHE A 171 6.54 -9.30 14.12
CA PHE A 171 6.46 -9.98 12.84
C PHE A 171 7.60 -9.54 11.91
N LEU A 172 8.27 -10.52 11.28
CA LEU A 172 9.34 -10.27 10.32
C LEU A 172 8.76 -9.96 8.93
N GLY A 173 8.54 -8.69 8.64
CA GLY A 173 8.12 -8.22 7.33
C GLY A 173 8.69 -6.83 7.06
N TRP A 174 8.83 -6.46 5.78
CA TRP A 174 9.35 -5.13 5.40
C TRP A 174 8.49 -3.99 5.99
N THR A 175 7.17 -4.17 6.04
CA THR A 175 6.25 -3.19 6.62
C THR A 175 6.56 -2.91 8.08
N THR A 176 6.85 -3.96 8.87
CA THR A 176 7.29 -3.84 10.26
C THR A 176 8.63 -3.12 10.34
N GLY A 177 9.59 -3.50 9.50
CA GLY A 177 10.91 -2.86 9.46
C GLY A 177 10.85 -1.37 9.16
N VAL A 178 9.92 -0.95 8.29
CA VAL A 178 9.74 0.46 7.94
C VAL A 178 9.09 1.25 9.08
N VAL A 179 7.94 0.80 9.61
CA VAL A 179 7.13 1.65 10.51
C VAL A 179 7.42 1.47 11.99
N ARG A 180 8.08 0.39 12.42
CA ARG A 180 8.36 0.12 13.85
C ARG A 180 9.17 1.23 14.50
N ASN A 181 10.29 1.59 13.90
CA ASN A 181 11.15 2.67 14.41
C ASN A 181 10.49 4.04 14.30
N MET A 182 9.63 4.22 13.28
CA MET A 182 8.88 5.46 13.11
C MET A 182 7.80 5.60 14.19
N ALA A 183 7.11 4.50 14.55
CA ALA A 183 6.12 4.47 15.62
C ALA A 183 6.78 4.76 16.99
N GLN A 184 7.96 4.18 17.27
CA GLN A 184 8.70 4.49 18.50
C GLN A 184 9.03 5.99 18.58
N LYS A 185 9.56 6.58 17.52
CA LYS A 185 9.85 8.03 17.48
C LYS A 185 8.59 8.88 17.64
N ALA A 186 7.44 8.41 17.15
CA ALA A 186 6.16 9.12 17.28
C ALA A 186 5.62 9.07 18.73
N LEU A 187 5.96 8.06 19.53
CA LEU A 187 5.65 8.00 20.96
C LEU A 187 6.50 9.00 21.76
N ASP A 188 7.76 9.19 21.35
CA ASP A 188 8.74 10.02 22.09
C ASP A 188 8.58 11.53 21.78
N SER A 189 7.75 11.91 20.81
CA SER A 189 7.50 13.28 20.35
C SER A 189 6.17 13.84 20.85
#